data_5a6b56d87ab4a7d8370d5c8e58f32f80
#
_entry.id   5a6b56d87ab4a7d8370d5c8e58f32f80
#
_cell.length_a   1.000
_cell.length_b   1.000
_cell.length_c   1.000
_cell.angle_alpha   90.00
_cell.angle_beta   90.00
_cell.angle_gamma   90.00
#
_symmetry.space_group_name_H-M   'P 1'
#
loop_
_entity.id
_entity.type
_entity.pdbx_description
1 polymer ?
#
loop_
_entity_poly.entity_id
_entity_poly.type
_entity_poly.pdbx_seq_one_letter_code
_entity_poly.pdbx_strand_id
1 'polypeptide(L)'
;MKLRRAALVSSTLATCLVASAQAGPMVWASMGEDAYRLLRRSGAELEQVEPFSVAIRAPLADGRIGTRNESVYLMQVDEEALPHLSSEIHEKLNRCGGFMLHASKAEGREAVARFHDAATRAAKPLVSYLIDNDAEVNPLLPQVQESNIRSTIVHLSTDYKNRYYTTTGGVSASDQLMQTWKNLAGSRTDVKVSQFTHPWAQKSVILEIKGTTNPGKIVVIGGHLDSTIGFTNENSIAPGADDDASGIASLQEAMRVLLSSGYKPKRTIQFMAYSAEEVGLKGSAAIATDYKNKGKKVVGVMQLDMTNYKGTSNSDITVMTDYSNAAQNKFIKDLVAHYQPTLKVTEDRCGYACSDHASWTNKGYAASIPAEALYDDSNPYIHTGSDTISKSNNNANHALKFAQLALTFAVELGSDGK
;
A
#
# COMPACT_ATOMS: atom_id res chain seq x y z
N MET A 1 51.14 -69.25 -29.47
CA MET A 1 51.35 -67.80 -29.60
C MET A 1 49.96 -67.13 -29.33
N LYS A 2 49.75 -66.63 -28.13
CA LYS A 2 48.48 -66.00 -27.74
C LYS A 2 48.69 -64.49 -27.61
N LEU A 3 48.10 -63.72 -28.52
CA LEU A 3 48.07 -62.26 -28.43
C LEU A 3 47.01 -61.78 -27.37
N ARG A 4 47.46 -61.04 -26.38
CA ARG A 4 46.60 -60.31 -25.44
C ARG A 4 46.29 -58.93 -26.05
N ARG A 5 45.00 -58.64 -26.24
CA ARG A 5 44.54 -57.30 -26.55
C ARG A 5 44.40 -56.52 -25.24
N ALA A 6 45.07 -55.39 -25.13
CA ALA A 6 44.88 -54.42 -24.07
C ALA A 6 43.73 -53.50 -24.45
N ALA A 7 42.74 -53.35 -23.56
CA ALA A 7 41.65 -52.38 -23.71
C ALA A 7 42.06 -51.06 -23.03
N LEU A 8 42.17 -49.99 -23.81
CA LEU A 8 42.29 -48.64 -23.28
C LEU A 8 40.86 -48.18 -22.76
N VAL A 9 40.77 -47.89 -21.47
CA VAL A 9 39.63 -47.22 -20.87
C VAL A 9 39.91 -45.73 -20.93
N SER A 10 39.17 -45.01 -21.78
CA SER A 10 39.22 -43.57 -21.88
C SER A 10 38.25 -43.00 -20.84
N SER A 11 38.76 -42.40 -19.77
CA SER A 11 37.96 -41.69 -18.78
C SER A 11 37.70 -40.25 -19.27
N THR A 12 36.50 -39.98 -19.77
CA THR A 12 36.03 -38.63 -20.02
C THR A 12 35.64 -37.98 -18.67
N LEU A 13 36.46 -37.05 -18.19
CA LEU A 13 36.05 -36.11 -17.12
C LEU A 13 34.96 -35.20 -17.68
N ALA A 14 33.74 -35.39 -17.22
CA ALA A 14 32.69 -34.41 -17.40
C ALA A 14 32.93 -33.25 -16.42
N THR A 15 33.47 -32.14 -16.92
CA THR A 15 33.51 -30.87 -16.21
C THR A 15 32.07 -30.33 -16.14
N CYS A 16 31.43 -30.51 -14.99
CA CYS A 16 30.23 -29.74 -14.68
C CYS A 16 30.61 -28.25 -14.59
N LEU A 17 30.32 -27.49 -15.64
CA LEU A 17 30.23 -26.02 -15.54
C LEU A 17 29.06 -25.70 -14.62
N VAL A 18 29.39 -25.39 -13.38
CA VAL A 18 28.45 -24.68 -12.50
C VAL A 18 28.34 -23.29 -13.11
N ALA A 19 27.24 -23.03 -13.83
CA ALA A 19 26.89 -21.67 -14.21
C ALA A 19 26.72 -20.89 -12.91
N SER A 20 27.64 -19.98 -12.60
CA SER A 20 27.38 -18.96 -11.56
C SER A 20 26.18 -18.18 -12.03
N ALA A 21 25.08 -18.30 -11.32
CA ALA A 21 23.97 -17.38 -11.48
C ALA A 21 24.55 -15.99 -11.30
N GLN A 22 24.46 -15.17 -12.33
CA GLN A 22 24.92 -13.79 -12.26
C GLN A 22 23.93 -13.09 -11.34
N ALA A 23 24.38 -12.58 -10.18
CA ALA A 23 23.54 -11.83 -9.27
C ALA A 23 22.89 -10.68 -10.02
N GLY A 24 21.60 -10.47 -9.82
CA GLY A 24 20.86 -9.34 -10.41
C GLY A 24 21.36 -7.99 -9.89
N PRO A 25 20.77 -6.89 -10.34
CA PRO A 25 21.14 -5.57 -9.83
C PRO A 25 20.82 -5.45 -8.34
N MET A 26 21.80 -4.98 -7.56
CA MET A 26 21.64 -4.77 -6.13
C MET A 26 20.85 -3.50 -5.86
N VAL A 27 19.78 -3.60 -5.08
CA VAL A 27 18.92 -2.47 -4.67
C VAL A 27 18.99 -2.24 -3.17
N TRP A 28 18.74 -1.01 -2.75
CA TRP A 28 18.68 -0.66 -1.33
C TRP A 28 17.29 -0.95 -0.76
N ALA A 29 17.25 -1.65 0.38
CA ALA A 29 16.02 -1.94 1.11
C ALA A 29 16.17 -1.62 2.60
N SER A 30 15.10 -1.15 3.23
CA SER A 30 15.00 -1.04 4.69
C SER A 30 13.88 -1.94 5.20
N MET A 31 14.11 -2.59 6.36
CA MET A 31 13.14 -3.51 6.99
C MET A 31 13.29 -3.52 8.50
N GLY A 32 12.24 -3.95 9.20
CA GLY A 32 12.25 -4.17 10.64
C GLY A 32 13.07 -5.38 11.05
N GLU A 33 13.33 -5.51 12.35
CA GLU A 33 14.20 -6.54 12.92
C GLU A 33 13.74 -7.97 12.64
N ASP A 34 12.43 -8.22 12.70
CA ASP A 34 11.89 -9.58 12.50
C ASP A 34 12.12 -10.07 11.07
N ALA A 35 11.82 -9.23 10.07
CA ALA A 35 12.08 -9.54 8.67
C ALA A 35 13.58 -9.74 8.41
N TYR A 36 14.44 -8.86 8.92
CA TYR A 36 15.89 -9.00 8.82
C TYR A 36 16.39 -10.31 9.43
N ARG A 37 15.94 -10.66 10.63
CA ARG A 37 16.33 -11.92 11.29
C ARG A 37 15.85 -13.15 10.54
N LEU A 38 14.65 -13.08 9.97
CA LEU A 38 14.10 -14.15 9.13
C LEU A 38 14.99 -14.38 7.91
N LEU A 39 15.24 -13.34 7.11
CA LEU A 39 16.04 -13.43 5.89
C LEU A 39 17.48 -13.88 6.16
N ARG A 40 18.07 -13.45 7.27
CA ARG A 40 19.39 -13.96 7.68
C ARG A 40 19.41 -15.45 7.98
N ARG A 41 18.34 -15.99 8.52
CA ARG A 41 18.21 -17.43 8.83
C ARG A 41 17.95 -18.27 7.58
N SER A 42 17.25 -17.71 6.60
CA SER A 42 16.99 -18.39 5.32
C SER A 42 18.21 -18.43 4.41
N GLY A 43 19.28 -17.74 4.76
CA GLY A 43 20.51 -17.68 3.95
C GLY A 43 20.46 -16.66 2.82
N ALA A 44 19.53 -15.70 2.86
CA ALA A 44 19.46 -14.62 1.89
C ALA A 44 20.79 -13.83 1.85
N GLU A 45 21.26 -13.52 0.65
CA GLU A 45 22.42 -12.67 0.45
C GLU A 45 22.06 -11.22 0.73
N LEU A 46 22.52 -10.72 1.88
CA LEU A 46 22.30 -9.35 2.35
C LEU A 46 23.65 -8.64 2.46
N GLU A 47 23.83 -7.59 1.69
CA GLU A 47 25.08 -6.83 1.67
C GLU A 47 24.95 -5.47 2.34
N GLN A 48 26.08 -4.91 2.75
CA GLN A 48 26.20 -3.55 3.32
C GLN A 48 25.16 -3.24 4.43
N VAL A 49 24.88 -4.20 5.30
CA VAL A 49 23.87 -4.08 6.36
C VAL A 49 24.24 -2.97 7.35
N GLU A 50 23.34 -2.02 7.55
CA GLU A 50 23.49 -0.89 8.46
C GLU A 50 22.31 -0.86 9.44
N PRO A 51 22.54 -1.11 10.75
CA PRO A 51 21.50 -1.07 11.76
C PRO A 51 21.24 0.35 12.23
N PHE A 52 19.97 0.67 12.49
CA PHE A 52 19.52 1.89 13.13
C PHE A 52 18.69 1.55 14.35
N SER A 53 18.95 2.24 15.46
CA SER A 53 18.10 2.14 16.67
C SER A 53 17.12 3.29 16.71
N VAL A 54 15.87 2.96 16.91
CA VAL A 54 14.75 3.83 16.68
C VAL A 54 13.90 3.91 17.93
N ALA A 55 13.72 5.12 18.45
CA ALA A 55 12.82 5.37 19.56
C ALA A 55 11.36 5.43 19.07
N ILE A 56 10.54 4.52 19.54
CA ILE A 56 9.12 4.47 19.20
C ILE A 56 8.26 4.62 20.45
N ARG A 57 7.06 5.17 20.29
CA ARG A 57 6.04 5.12 21.35
C ARG A 57 5.24 3.82 21.20
N ALA A 58 5.23 3.01 22.24
CA ALA A 58 4.52 1.75 22.25
C ALA A 58 3.95 1.46 23.64
N PRO A 59 2.94 0.60 23.77
CA PRO A 59 2.52 0.08 25.05
C PRO A 59 3.69 -0.62 25.76
N LEU A 60 3.88 -0.30 27.01
CA LEU A 60 4.80 -1.01 27.92
C LEU A 60 4.08 -2.19 28.57
N ALA A 61 4.84 -3.09 29.18
CA ALA A 61 4.29 -4.26 29.86
C ALA A 61 3.25 -3.94 30.96
N ASP A 62 3.25 -2.71 31.45
CA ASP A 62 2.30 -2.20 32.45
C ASP A 62 1.09 -1.47 31.85
N GLY A 63 0.93 -1.53 30.50
CA GLY A 63 -0.18 -0.91 29.76
C GLY A 63 -0.04 0.60 29.54
N ARG A 64 1.01 1.25 30.06
CA ARG A 64 1.27 2.67 29.78
C ARG A 64 1.94 2.82 28.43
N ILE A 65 1.68 3.95 27.75
CA ILE A 65 2.43 4.32 26.56
C ILE A 65 3.77 4.89 26.97
N GLY A 66 4.83 4.23 26.55
CA GLY A 66 6.21 4.62 26.82
C GLY A 66 7.05 4.67 25.54
N THR A 67 8.35 4.85 25.72
CA THR A 67 9.32 4.80 24.61
C THR A 67 10.11 3.50 24.69
N ARG A 68 10.17 2.76 23.59
CA ARG A 68 11.11 1.64 23.42
C ARG A 68 11.91 1.84 22.14
N ASN A 69 13.08 1.22 22.07
CA ASN A 69 13.88 1.23 20.85
C ASN A 69 13.54 -0.02 20.00
N GLU A 70 13.38 0.20 18.72
CA GLU A 70 13.29 -0.86 17.72
C GLU A 70 14.48 -0.75 16.75
N SER A 71 14.87 -1.88 16.18
CA SER A 71 15.92 -1.92 15.17
C SER A 71 15.31 -1.90 13.77
N VAL A 72 15.84 -1.01 12.92
CA VAL A 72 15.57 -1.01 11.48
C VAL A 72 16.90 -1.21 10.77
N TYR A 73 16.91 -2.01 9.74
CA TYR A 73 18.10 -2.36 8.97
C TYR A 73 17.99 -1.83 7.55
N LEU A 74 19.00 -1.10 7.11
CA LEU A 74 19.18 -0.67 5.72
C LEU A 74 20.28 -1.54 5.10
N MET A 75 20.01 -2.12 3.93
CA MET A 75 20.93 -3.05 3.29
C MET A 75 20.76 -3.08 1.77
N GLN A 76 21.70 -3.71 1.09
CA GLN A 76 21.54 -4.10 -0.31
C GLN A 76 21.03 -5.53 -0.40
N VAL A 77 20.09 -5.76 -1.32
CA VAL A 77 19.52 -7.05 -1.68
C VAL A 77 19.50 -7.18 -3.19
N ASP A 78 19.58 -8.41 -3.70
CA ASP A 78 19.39 -8.68 -5.11
C ASP A 78 17.95 -8.37 -5.52
N GLU A 79 17.74 -7.55 -6.55
CA GLU A 79 16.40 -7.18 -7.02
C GLU A 79 15.62 -8.41 -7.51
N GLU A 80 16.29 -9.39 -8.11
CA GLU A 80 15.64 -10.62 -8.58
C GLU A 80 15.19 -11.52 -7.42
N ALA A 81 15.79 -11.37 -6.23
CA ALA A 81 15.40 -12.09 -5.03
C ALA A 81 14.19 -11.48 -4.32
N LEU A 82 13.79 -10.25 -4.63
CA LEU A 82 12.71 -9.55 -3.92
C LEU A 82 11.38 -10.33 -3.84
N PRO A 83 10.88 -10.97 -4.91
CA PRO A 83 9.65 -11.77 -4.81
C PRO A 83 9.79 -12.94 -3.84
N HIS A 84 10.97 -13.56 -3.78
CA HIS A 84 11.25 -14.65 -2.84
C HIS A 84 11.35 -14.15 -1.41
N LEU A 85 12.03 -13.03 -1.19
CA LEU A 85 12.13 -12.37 0.11
C LEU A 85 10.75 -11.96 0.64
N SER A 86 9.92 -11.38 -0.22
CA SER A 86 8.52 -11.04 0.10
C SER A 86 7.75 -12.29 0.50
N SER A 87 7.84 -13.37 -0.30
CA SER A 87 7.18 -14.65 -0.01
C SER A 87 7.56 -15.22 1.36
N GLU A 88 8.85 -15.25 1.70
CA GLU A 88 9.30 -15.75 3.01
C GLU A 88 8.77 -14.92 4.18
N ILE A 89 8.74 -13.59 4.00
CA ILE A 89 8.19 -12.68 5.01
C ILE A 89 6.69 -12.93 5.18
N HIS A 90 5.95 -13.10 4.08
CA HIS A 90 4.53 -13.45 4.12
C HIS A 90 4.27 -14.77 4.83
N GLU A 91 4.95 -15.83 4.42
CA GLU A 91 4.73 -17.18 4.96
C GLU A 91 5.05 -17.29 6.46
N LYS A 92 6.06 -16.56 6.93
CA LYS A 92 6.57 -16.70 8.31
C LYS A 92 6.07 -15.62 9.25
N LEU A 93 5.76 -14.43 8.76
CA LEU A 93 5.39 -13.28 9.57
C LEU A 93 3.98 -12.76 9.28
N ASN A 94 3.29 -13.28 8.26
CA ASN A 94 1.96 -12.84 7.81
C ASN A 94 1.92 -11.31 7.61
N ARG A 95 2.85 -10.77 6.80
CA ARG A 95 3.03 -9.33 6.55
C ARG A 95 3.10 -9.06 5.06
N CYS A 96 2.57 -7.92 4.61
CA CYS A 96 2.82 -7.37 3.28
C CYS A 96 4.31 -7.12 3.11
N GLY A 97 4.89 -7.30 1.93
CA GLY A 97 6.29 -7.12 1.55
C GLY A 97 7.35 -7.07 2.66
N GLY A 98 7.07 -6.37 3.73
CA GLY A 98 7.90 -6.31 4.94
C GLY A 98 9.16 -5.45 4.80
N PHE A 99 9.36 -4.80 3.67
CA PHE A 99 10.49 -3.92 3.38
C PHE A 99 10.08 -2.76 2.46
N MET A 100 10.87 -1.69 2.50
CA MET A 100 10.73 -0.55 1.59
C MET A 100 11.98 -0.44 0.73
N LEU A 101 11.81 -0.22 -0.58
CA LEU A 101 12.91 -0.02 -1.52
C LEU A 101 13.32 1.45 -1.59
N HIS A 102 14.62 1.68 -1.84
CA HIS A 102 15.22 3.01 -1.97
C HIS A 102 16.12 3.08 -3.20
N ALA A 103 16.10 4.22 -3.89
CA ALA A 103 16.96 4.44 -5.06
C ALA A 103 18.45 4.54 -4.72
N SER A 104 18.80 4.80 -3.45
CA SER A 104 20.19 4.90 -3.00
C SER A 104 20.31 4.67 -1.49
N LYS A 105 21.53 4.40 -1.02
CA LYS A 105 21.86 4.35 0.41
C LYS A 105 21.51 5.67 1.13
N ALA A 106 21.77 6.79 0.49
CA ALA A 106 21.46 8.10 1.07
C ALA A 106 19.98 8.29 1.29
N GLU A 107 19.15 7.91 0.30
CA GLU A 107 17.70 7.94 0.43
C GLU A 107 17.20 6.99 1.53
N GLY A 108 17.73 5.78 1.61
CA GLY A 108 17.38 4.83 2.68
C GLY A 108 17.71 5.38 4.08
N ARG A 109 18.88 5.99 4.26
CA ARG A 109 19.23 6.66 5.51
C ARG A 109 18.30 7.82 5.86
N GLU A 110 17.94 8.65 4.87
CA GLU A 110 16.96 9.72 5.07
C GLU A 110 15.58 9.18 5.43
N ALA A 111 15.14 8.11 4.77
CA ALA A 111 13.87 7.46 5.05
C ALA A 111 13.81 6.95 6.49
N VAL A 112 14.83 6.21 6.91
CA VAL A 112 14.95 5.73 8.29
C VAL A 112 15.00 6.89 9.28
N ALA A 113 15.80 7.93 9.03
CA ALA A 113 15.89 9.11 9.90
C ALA A 113 14.54 9.84 10.02
N ARG A 114 13.83 10.07 8.91
CA ARG A 114 12.50 10.71 8.90
C ARG A 114 11.48 9.92 9.68
N PHE A 115 11.48 8.61 9.54
CA PHE A 115 10.57 7.74 10.27
C PHE A 115 10.74 7.86 11.78
N HIS A 116 11.96 8.12 12.23
CA HIS A 116 12.33 8.16 13.64
C HIS A 116 12.41 9.57 14.23
N ASP A 117 12.42 10.59 13.39
CA ASP A 117 12.36 11.96 13.87
C ASP A 117 10.92 12.28 14.33
N ALA A 118 10.77 12.45 15.65
CA ALA A 118 9.50 12.89 16.24
C ALA A 118 9.03 14.25 15.66
N ALA A 119 9.97 15.12 15.25
CA ALA A 119 9.66 16.39 14.61
C ALA A 119 9.08 16.20 13.20
N THR A 120 9.56 15.21 12.44
CA THR A 120 9.01 14.90 11.11
C THR A 120 7.63 14.26 11.21
N ARG A 121 7.41 13.41 12.22
CA ARG A 121 6.05 12.88 12.52
C ARG A 121 5.09 13.99 12.96
N ALA A 122 5.61 15.03 13.59
CA ALA A 122 4.89 16.23 13.96
C ALA A 122 4.98 17.33 12.88
N ALA A 123 5.53 17.05 11.69
CA ALA A 123 5.65 18.03 10.62
C ALA A 123 4.30 18.69 10.35
N LYS A 124 4.31 20.02 10.37
CA LYS A 124 3.10 20.81 10.15
C LYS A 124 2.60 20.53 8.73
N PRO A 125 1.34 20.10 8.56
CA PRO A 125 0.80 19.89 7.22
C PRO A 125 0.81 21.21 6.42
N LEU A 126 0.80 21.08 5.09
CA LEU A 126 0.80 22.23 4.17
C LEU A 126 -0.48 23.07 4.27
N VAL A 127 -1.51 22.53 4.92
CA VAL A 127 -2.83 23.16 5.14
C VAL A 127 -3.30 22.88 6.56
N SER A 128 -4.21 23.69 7.07
CA SER A 128 -4.94 23.38 8.29
C SER A 128 -5.92 22.26 8.02
N TYR A 129 -6.01 21.30 8.93
CA TYR A 129 -7.01 20.25 8.91
C TYR A 129 -8.22 20.74 9.69
N LEU A 130 -9.23 21.25 8.96
CA LEU A 130 -10.48 21.74 9.51
C LEU A 130 -11.61 20.80 9.10
N ILE A 131 -12.67 20.77 9.88
CA ILE A 131 -13.95 20.12 9.56
C ILE A 131 -14.96 21.26 9.53
N ASP A 132 -15.23 21.78 8.34
CA ASP A 132 -16.08 22.97 8.14
C ASP A 132 -16.88 22.92 6.81
N ASN A 133 -16.98 21.72 6.21
CA ASN A 133 -17.69 21.51 4.95
C ASN A 133 -18.91 20.56 5.10
N ASP A 134 -19.61 20.62 6.24
CA ASP A 134 -20.81 19.81 6.50
C ASP A 134 -21.87 19.93 5.41
N ALA A 135 -22.02 21.12 4.84
CA ALA A 135 -23.02 21.39 3.80
C ALA A 135 -22.74 20.60 2.51
N GLU A 136 -21.46 20.34 2.20
CA GLU A 136 -21.01 19.54 1.08
C GLU A 136 -20.99 18.05 1.40
N VAL A 137 -20.55 17.66 2.61
CA VAL A 137 -20.37 16.25 3.01
C VAL A 137 -21.71 15.56 3.27
N ASN A 138 -22.58 16.16 4.08
CA ASN A 138 -23.81 15.51 4.57
C ASN A 138 -24.76 15.00 3.47
N PRO A 139 -24.94 15.71 2.33
CA PRO A 139 -25.75 15.19 1.23
C PRO A 139 -25.13 14.03 0.46
N LEU A 140 -23.80 13.84 0.56
CA LEU A 140 -23.05 12.83 -0.17
C LEU A 140 -22.93 11.50 0.58
N LEU A 141 -22.80 11.54 1.92
CA LEU A 141 -22.62 10.34 2.74
C LEU A 141 -23.70 9.26 2.53
N PRO A 142 -25.01 9.59 2.46
CA PRO A 142 -26.05 8.58 2.22
C PRO A 142 -26.01 7.95 0.82
N GLN A 143 -25.22 8.50 -0.11
CA GLN A 143 -25.07 7.99 -1.47
C GLN A 143 -24.01 6.88 -1.60
N VAL A 144 -23.24 6.64 -0.54
CA VAL A 144 -22.26 5.55 -0.48
C VAL A 144 -23.00 4.22 -0.30
N GLN A 145 -22.78 3.26 -1.20
CA GLN A 145 -23.55 2.02 -1.27
C GLN A 145 -22.65 0.80 -1.12
N GLU A 146 -22.96 -0.04 -0.14
CA GLU A 146 -22.27 -1.33 0.09
C GLU A 146 -22.25 -2.22 -1.15
N SER A 147 -23.37 -2.27 -1.88
CA SER A 147 -23.50 -3.13 -3.07
C SER A 147 -22.49 -2.80 -4.16
N ASN A 148 -22.13 -1.54 -4.33
CA ASN A 148 -21.12 -1.13 -5.30
C ASN A 148 -19.71 -1.55 -4.85
N ILE A 149 -19.40 -1.38 -3.57
CA ILE A 149 -18.14 -1.80 -2.97
C ILE A 149 -18.00 -3.31 -3.11
N ARG A 150 -19.02 -4.07 -2.68
CA ARG A 150 -19.05 -5.52 -2.80
C ARG A 150 -18.90 -6.00 -4.24
N SER A 151 -19.58 -5.38 -5.19
CA SER A 151 -19.45 -5.71 -6.61
C SER A 151 -18.03 -5.49 -7.13
N THR A 152 -17.37 -4.41 -6.71
CA THR A 152 -15.99 -4.12 -7.11
C THR A 152 -15.01 -5.13 -6.49
N ILE A 153 -15.16 -5.49 -5.20
CA ILE A 153 -14.34 -6.52 -4.56
C ILE A 153 -14.50 -7.86 -5.29
N VAL A 154 -15.75 -8.28 -5.57
CA VAL A 154 -16.02 -9.53 -6.29
C VAL A 154 -15.36 -9.50 -7.68
N HIS A 155 -15.56 -8.44 -8.46
CA HIS A 155 -14.97 -8.31 -9.79
C HIS A 155 -13.43 -8.43 -9.73
N LEU A 156 -12.75 -7.64 -8.88
CA LEU A 156 -11.30 -7.67 -8.80
C LEU A 156 -10.75 -9.00 -8.28
N SER A 157 -11.48 -9.70 -7.40
CA SER A 157 -10.99 -10.95 -6.79
C SER A 157 -11.38 -12.22 -7.55
N THR A 158 -12.31 -12.16 -8.51
CA THR A 158 -12.80 -13.37 -9.21
C THR A 158 -12.58 -13.37 -10.72
N ASP A 159 -12.48 -12.20 -11.37
CA ASP A 159 -12.34 -12.13 -12.83
C ASP A 159 -10.91 -12.38 -13.29
N TYR A 160 -9.95 -12.38 -12.35
CA TYR A 160 -8.54 -12.66 -12.58
C TYR A 160 -8.08 -13.80 -11.67
N LYS A 161 -7.18 -14.68 -12.17
CA LYS A 161 -6.49 -15.64 -11.31
C LYS A 161 -5.70 -14.93 -10.20
N ASN A 162 -5.03 -13.87 -10.58
CA ASN A 162 -4.34 -12.94 -9.70
C ASN A 162 -4.17 -11.59 -10.41
N ARG A 163 -3.81 -10.56 -9.64
CA ARG A 163 -3.51 -9.23 -10.14
C ARG A 163 -2.02 -8.87 -9.97
N TYR A 164 -1.14 -9.87 -9.89
CA TYR A 164 0.27 -9.66 -9.63
C TYR A 164 0.94 -8.80 -10.70
N TYR A 165 1.85 -7.94 -10.32
CA TYR A 165 2.36 -6.82 -11.14
C TYR A 165 3.07 -7.22 -12.44
N THR A 166 3.53 -8.47 -12.57
CA THR A 166 4.19 -9.00 -13.77
C THR A 166 3.30 -9.87 -14.65
N THR A 167 2.13 -10.29 -14.17
CA THR A 167 1.24 -11.23 -14.86
C THR A 167 0.29 -10.53 -15.85
N THR A 168 -0.21 -11.30 -16.80
CA THR A 168 -1.26 -10.84 -17.73
C THR A 168 -2.54 -10.45 -16.99
N GLY A 169 -2.87 -11.14 -15.88
CA GLY A 169 -3.98 -10.80 -15.01
C GLY A 169 -3.80 -9.42 -14.37
N GLY A 170 -2.59 -9.11 -13.88
CA GLY A 170 -2.27 -7.80 -13.33
C GLY A 170 -2.37 -6.67 -14.35
N VAL A 171 -1.87 -6.90 -15.58
CA VAL A 171 -2.00 -5.92 -16.69
C VAL A 171 -3.47 -5.69 -17.04
N SER A 172 -4.24 -6.78 -17.19
CA SER A 172 -5.66 -6.70 -17.55
C SER A 172 -6.47 -5.98 -16.47
N ALA A 173 -6.18 -6.21 -15.18
CA ALA A 173 -6.83 -5.52 -14.07
C ALA A 173 -6.58 -4.01 -14.13
N SER A 174 -5.35 -3.57 -14.42
CA SER A 174 -5.01 -2.15 -14.58
C SER A 174 -5.74 -1.51 -15.74
N ASP A 175 -5.76 -2.17 -16.90
CA ASP A 175 -6.41 -1.64 -18.12
C ASP A 175 -7.94 -1.57 -17.95
N GLN A 176 -8.56 -2.58 -17.32
CA GLN A 176 -9.99 -2.57 -17.05
C GLN A 176 -10.37 -1.56 -15.98
N LEU A 177 -9.58 -1.41 -14.92
CA LEU A 177 -9.82 -0.40 -13.89
C LEU A 177 -9.76 1.01 -14.50
N MET A 178 -8.77 1.28 -15.35
CA MET A 178 -8.72 2.56 -16.09
C MET A 178 -9.99 2.78 -16.90
N GLN A 179 -10.50 1.76 -17.61
CA GLN A 179 -11.72 1.89 -18.38
C GLN A 179 -12.95 2.11 -17.50
N THR A 180 -13.05 1.39 -16.38
CA THR A 180 -14.11 1.56 -15.38
C THR A 180 -14.13 3.00 -14.85
N TRP A 181 -12.97 3.54 -14.49
CA TRP A 181 -12.86 4.93 -14.01
C TRP A 181 -13.18 5.96 -15.09
N LYS A 182 -12.83 5.70 -16.35
CA LYS A 182 -13.27 6.55 -17.50
C LYS A 182 -14.79 6.55 -17.66
N ASN A 183 -15.42 5.38 -17.51
CA ASN A 183 -16.88 5.28 -17.59
C ASN A 183 -17.56 6.03 -16.42
N LEU A 184 -17.01 5.95 -15.21
CA LEU A 184 -17.48 6.72 -14.05
C LEU A 184 -17.30 8.25 -14.25
N ALA A 185 -16.19 8.67 -14.87
CA ALA A 185 -15.95 10.07 -15.21
C ALA A 185 -16.95 10.63 -16.22
N GLY A 186 -17.46 9.76 -17.11
CA GLY A 186 -18.46 10.13 -18.12
C GLY A 186 -17.98 11.28 -19.00
N SER A 187 -18.81 12.30 -19.14
CA SER A 187 -18.52 13.49 -19.98
C SER A 187 -17.89 14.65 -19.20
N ARG A 188 -17.45 14.45 -17.95
CA ARG A 188 -16.87 15.53 -17.12
C ARG A 188 -15.53 15.99 -17.69
N THR A 189 -15.44 17.24 -18.10
CA THR A 189 -14.21 17.84 -18.69
C THR A 189 -13.17 18.25 -17.65
N ASP A 190 -13.55 18.33 -16.38
CA ASP A 190 -12.68 18.59 -15.24
C ASP A 190 -12.06 17.31 -14.64
N VAL A 191 -12.38 16.15 -15.25
CA VAL A 191 -11.87 14.84 -14.80
C VAL A 191 -10.93 14.25 -15.85
N LYS A 192 -9.80 13.71 -15.37
CA LYS A 192 -8.83 13.01 -16.22
C LYS A 192 -8.51 11.65 -15.62
N VAL A 193 -8.56 10.61 -16.45
CA VAL A 193 -8.08 9.27 -16.08
C VAL A 193 -6.86 8.92 -16.92
N SER A 194 -5.81 8.44 -16.27
CA SER A 194 -4.54 8.10 -16.92
C SER A 194 -3.86 6.92 -16.20
N GLN A 195 -2.92 6.31 -16.90
CA GLN A 195 -2.01 5.34 -16.29
C GLN A 195 -0.64 5.96 -16.07
N PHE A 196 -0.01 5.62 -14.94
CA PHE A 196 1.40 5.88 -14.69
C PHE A 196 2.19 4.62 -15.08
N THR A 197 3.13 4.79 -16.02
CA THR A 197 3.93 3.69 -16.57
C THR A 197 5.15 3.44 -15.69
N HIS A 198 5.40 2.18 -15.42
CA HIS A 198 6.53 1.66 -14.66
C HIS A 198 7.47 0.85 -15.56
N PRO A 199 8.67 0.46 -15.11
CA PRO A 199 9.56 -0.46 -15.83
C PRO A 199 9.02 -1.91 -15.93
N TRP A 200 7.97 -2.25 -15.20
CA TRP A 200 7.29 -3.54 -15.23
C TRP A 200 5.93 -3.46 -15.94
N ALA A 201 5.24 -4.60 -16.08
CA ALA A 201 4.08 -4.72 -16.98
C ALA A 201 2.82 -4.00 -16.48
N GLN A 202 2.45 -4.19 -15.20
CA GLN A 202 1.28 -3.54 -14.63
C GLN A 202 1.53 -2.04 -14.43
N LYS A 203 0.57 -1.20 -14.76
CA LYS A 203 0.61 0.25 -14.56
C LYS A 203 -0.24 0.65 -13.36
N SER A 204 0.12 1.74 -12.70
CA SER A 204 -0.78 2.37 -11.73
C SER A 204 -1.84 3.19 -12.45
N VAL A 205 -3.06 3.26 -11.89
CA VAL A 205 -4.17 4.04 -12.46
C VAL A 205 -4.43 5.27 -11.61
N ILE A 206 -4.60 6.42 -12.26
CA ILE A 206 -4.85 7.70 -11.58
C ILE A 206 -6.07 8.37 -12.19
N LEU A 207 -7.06 8.69 -11.36
CA LEU A 207 -8.15 9.58 -11.69
C LEU A 207 -7.96 10.91 -10.96
N GLU A 208 -8.00 12.01 -11.71
CA GLU A 208 -7.87 13.37 -11.19
C GLU A 208 -9.19 14.13 -11.39
N ILE A 209 -9.72 14.72 -10.32
CA ILE A 209 -10.77 15.75 -10.38
C ILE A 209 -10.06 17.08 -10.15
N LYS A 210 -9.97 17.90 -11.20
CA LYS A 210 -9.22 19.16 -11.18
C LYS A 210 -9.90 20.18 -10.28
N GLY A 211 -9.11 20.78 -9.38
CA GLY A 211 -9.57 21.85 -8.51
C GLY A 211 -9.90 23.13 -9.26
N THR A 212 -10.93 23.83 -8.78
CA THR A 212 -11.44 25.07 -9.42
C THR A 212 -10.64 26.31 -9.00
N THR A 213 -10.20 26.39 -7.74
CA THR A 213 -9.57 27.59 -7.17
C THR A 213 -8.10 27.42 -6.89
N ASN A 214 -7.73 26.25 -6.32
CA ASN A 214 -6.36 25.89 -5.95
C ASN A 214 -5.89 24.59 -6.59
N PRO A 215 -5.91 24.46 -7.94
CA PRO A 215 -5.62 23.19 -8.60
C PRO A 215 -4.19 22.68 -8.39
N GLY A 216 -3.29 23.53 -7.94
CA GLY A 216 -1.91 23.15 -7.60
C GLY A 216 -1.76 22.45 -6.24
N LYS A 217 -2.77 22.48 -5.37
CA LYS A 217 -2.83 21.73 -4.13
C LYS A 217 -3.59 20.43 -4.36
N ILE A 218 -3.02 19.30 -3.96
CA ILE A 218 -3.52 17.97 -4.33
C ILE A 218 -3.84 17.17 -3.06
N VAL A 219 -5.03 16.59 -3.04
CA VAL A 219 -5.47 15.56 -2.08
C VAL A 219 -5.36 14.21 -2.77
N VAL A 220 -4.76 13.22 -2.13
CA VAL A 220 -4.60 11.86 -2.67
C VAL A 220 -5.32 10.85 -1.80
N ILE A 221 -6.07 9.96 -2.44
CA ILE A 221 -6.63 8.75 -1.83
C ILE A 221 -6.12 7.58 -2.66
N GLY A 222 -5.43 6.63 -2.04
CA GLY A 222 -4.78 5.51 -2.72
C GLY A 222 -5.13 4.16 -2.12
N GLY A 223 -4.95 3.12 -2.91
CA GLY A 223 -4.95 1.71 -2.57
C GLY A 223 -4.05 0.98 -3.57
N HIS A 224 -3.70 -0.28 -3.34
CA HIS A 224 -2.91 -1.01 -4.33
C HIS A 224 -3.74 -1.99 -5.17
N LEU A 225 -3.28 -2.23 -6.39
CA LEU A 225 -4.03 -3.03 -7.35
C LEU A 225 -3.54 -4.46 -7.44
N ASP A 226 -2.25 -4.68 -7.23
CA ASP A 226 -1.67 -6.02 -7.31
C ASP A 226 -2.16 -6.91 -6.16
N SER A 227 -2.07 -8.23 -6.37
CA SER A 227 -2.35 -9.24 -5.35
C SER A 227 -1.33 -10.36 -5.48
N THR A 228 -1.04 -11.05 -4.39
CA THR A 228 -0.02 -12.09 -4.33
C THR A 228 -0.43 -13.28 -3.46
N ILE A 229 0.30 -14.38 -3.61
CA ILE A 229 0.38 -15.48 -2.63
C ILE A 229 1.85 -15.66 -2.19
N GLY A 230 2.62 -14.57 -2.20
CA GLY A 230 4.07 -14.60 -2.06
C GLY A 230 4.72 -14.85 -3.41
N PHE A 231 5.13 -16.07 -3.73
CA PHE A 231 5.66 -16.42 -5.05
C PHE A 231 4.53 -16.61 -6.07
N THR A 232 4.23 -15.57 -6.82
CA THR A 232 3.08 -15.52 -7.73
C THR A 232 3.51 -15.54 -9.20
N ASN A 233 2.82 -16.36 -10.00
CA ASN A 233 3.00 -16.47 -11.45
C ASN A 233 1.65 -16.50 -12.16
N GLU A 234 1.65 -16.63 -13.50
CA GLU A 234 0.43 -16.65 -14.34
C GLU A 234 -0.64 -17.68 -13.91
N ASN A 235 -0.26 -18.77 -13.23
CA ASN A 235 -1.16 -19.82 -12.83
C ASN A 235 -1.57 -19.78 -11.36
N SER A 236 -0.94 -18.93 -10.58
CA SER A 236 -1.25 -18.75 -9.15
C SER A 236 -2.66 -18.20 -8.97
N ILE A 237 -3.35 -18.68 -7.93
CA ILE A 237 -4.66 -18.18 -7.53
C ILE A 237 -4.45 -17.26 -6.33
N ALA A 238 -4.48 -15.95 -6.57
CA ALA A 238 -4.35 -14.91 -5.56
C ALA A 238 -5.53 -13.94 -5.67
N PRO A 239 -6.68 -14.24 -5.07
CA PRO A 239 -7.88 -13.41 -5.19
C PRO A 239 -7.66 -11.99 -4.66
N GLY A 240 -6.97 -11.84 -3.52
CA GLY A 240 -6.72 -10.56 -2.90
C GLY A 240 -8.01 -9.77 -2.72
N ALA A 241 -9.04 -10.40 -2.13
CA ALA A 241 -10.35 -9.77 -1.98
C ALA A 241 -10.33 -8.66 -0.95
N ASP A 242 -9.57 -8.86 0.11
CA ASP A 242 -9.34 -7.88 1.13
C ASP A 242 -8.05 -7.11 0.86
N ASP A 243 -7.01 -7.79 0.48
CA ASP A 243 -5.69 -7.27 0.16
C ASP A 243 -5.43 -7.27 -1.37
N ASP A 244 -5.68 -6.17 -2.14
CA ASP A 244 -6.32 -4.93 -1.69
C ASP A 244 -7.48 -4.54 -2.63
N ALA A 245 -8.30 -5.55 -3.05
CA ALA A 245 -9.51 -5.22 -3.79
C ALA A 245 -10.49 -4.39 -2.91
N SER A 246 -10.42 -4.57 -1.57
CA SER A 246 -11.31 -3.86 -0.65
C SER A 246 -10.98 -2.37 -0.55
N GLY A 247 -9.71 -2.00 -0.50
CA GLY A 247 -9.28 -0.60 -0.52
C GLY A 247 -9.58 0.08 -1.85
N ILE A 248 -9.28 -0.60 -2.98
CA ILE A 248 -9.68 -0.11 -4.31
C ILE A 248 -11.19 0.10 -4.41
N ALA A 249 -11.99 -0.82 -3.88
CA ALA A 249 -13.45 -0.70 -3.90
C ALA A 249 -13.95 0.46 -3.04
N SER A 250 -13.35 0.66 -1.88
CA SER A 250 -13.68 1.74 -0.95
C SER A 250 -13.39 3.11 -1.56
N LEU A 251 -12.20 3.32 -2.14
CA LEU A 251 -11.87 4.58 -2.81
C LEU A 251 -12.70 4.80 -4.08
N GLN A 252 -13.00 3.74 -4.85
CA GLN A 252 -13.80 3.85 -6.05
C GLN A 252 -15.25 4.26 -5.74
N GLU A 253 -15.83 3.78 -4.66
CA GLU A 253 -17.18 4.19 -4.26
C GLU A 253 -17.23 5.65 -3.80
N ALA A 254 -16.24 6.10 -3.01
CA ALA A 254 -16.11 7.52 -2.66
C ALA A 254 -15.97 8.40 -3.93
N MET A 255 -15.13 7.98 -4.86
CA MET A 255 -14.95 8.64 -6.15
C MET A 255 -16.26 8.66 -6.97
N ARG A 256 -16.98 7.54 -7.05
CA ARG A 256 -18.27 7.45 -7.76
C ARG A 256 -19.27 8.49 -7.23
N VAL A 257 -19.37 8.61 -5.91
CA VAL A 257 -20.28 9.60 -5.30
C VAL A 257 -19.88 11.01 -5.69
N LEU A 258 -18.60 11.38 -5.62
CA LEU A 258 -18.12 12.69 -6.03
C LEU A 258 -18.39 12.99 -7.52
N LEU A 259 -18.22 11.97 -8.36
CA LEU A 259 -18.45 12.11 -9.80
C LEU A 259 -19.92 12.25 -10.14
N SER A 260 -20.78 11.39 -9.59
CA SER A 260 -22.22 11.35 -9.88
C SER A 260 -23.00 12.54 -9.29
N SER A 261 -22.55 13.08 -8.17
CA SER A 261 -23.14 14.28 -7.57
C SER A 261 -22.77 15.58 -8.29
N GLY A 262 -21.81 15.51 -9.24
CA GLY A 262 -21.29 16.71 -9.90
C GLY A 262 -20.40 17.58 -9.02
N TYR A 263 -19.94 17.07 -7.86
CA TYR A 263 -19.07 17.79 -6.94
C TYR A 263 -17.82 18.34 -7.65
N LYS A 264 -17.50 19.61 -7.37
CA LYS A 264 -16.35 20.33 -7.94
C LYS A 264 -15.46 20.83 -6.81
N PRO A 265 -14.34 20.19 -6.54
CA PRO A 265 -13.44 20.59 -5.47
C PRO A 265 -12.76 21.93 -5.76
N LYS A 266 -12.32 22.65 -4.72
CA LYS A 266 -11.45 23.81 -4.85
C LYS A 266 -9.99 23.41 -5.05
N ARG A 267 -9.53 22.34 -4.39
CA ARG A 267 -8.25 21.68 -4.60
C ARG A 267 -8.40 20.44 -5.48
N THR A 268 -7.38 20.07 -6.20
CA THR A 268 -7.39 18.84 -7.00
C THR A 268 -7.47 17.61 -6.09
N ILE A 269 -8.36 16.68 -6.43
CA ILE A 269 -8.44 15.37 -5.76
C ILE A 269 -7.97 14.31 -6.74
N GLN A 270 -7.13 13.39 -6.27
CA GLN A 270 -6.64 12.28 -7.06
C GLN A 270 -6.91 10.96 -6.35
N PHE A 271 -7.51 10.03 -7.06
CA PHE A 271 -7.65 8.63 -6.66
C PHE A 271 -6.60 7.82 -7.39
N MET A 272 -5.88 6.96 -6.67
CA MET A 272 -4.76 6.19 -7.21
C MET A 272 -4.90 4.71 -6.87
N ALA A 273 -4.72 3.86 -7.88
CA ALA A 273 -4.54 2.42 -7.72
C ALA A 273 -3.07 2.11 -8.02
N TYR A 274 -2.28 1.84 -7.00
CA TYR A 274 -0.85 1.60 -7.13
C TYR A 274 -0.57 0.19 -7.64
N SER A 275 0.50 0.05 -8.41
CA SER A 275 1.02 -1.22 -8.89
C SER A 275 2.22 -1.65 -8.06
N ALA A 276 2.42 -2.96 -7.90
CA ALA A 276 3.62 -3.54 -7.28
C ALA A 276 3.89 -3.07 -5.84
N GLU A 277 2.85 -2.96 -5.03
CA GLU A 277 2.95 -2.74 -3.59
C GLU A 277 3.63 -3.91 -2.91
N GLU A 278 3.17 -5.12 -3.20
CA GLU A 278 3.50 -6.41 -2.61
C GLU A 278 4.99 -6.82 -2.73
N VAL A 279 5.74 -6.07 -3.50
CA VAL A 279 7.18 -6.27 -3.71
C VAL A 279 7.99 -5.03 -3.33
N GLY A 280 7.60 -4.37 -2.24
CA GLY A 280 8.31 -3.26 -1.62
C GLY A 280 7.86 -1.87 -2.04
N LEU A 281 6.56 -1.65 -2.19
CA LEU A 281 5.92 -0.35 -2.43
C LEU A 281 6.37 0.33 -3.72
N LYS A 282 6.73 -0.45 -4.76
CA LYS A 282 7.45 0.07 -5.95
C LYS A 282 6.65 1.14 -6.70
N GLY A 283 5.35 0.95 -6.87
CA GLY A 283 4.50 1.85 -7.66
C GLY A 283 4.27 3.18 -6.98
N SER A 284 3.88 3.17 -5.73
CA SER A 284 3.70 4.40 -4.96
C SER A 284 5.01 5.15 -4.74
N ALA A 285 6.13 4.45 -4.53
CA ALA A 285 7.46 5.05 -4.42
C ALA A 285 7.86 5.79 -5.70
N ALA A 286 7.60 5.19 -6.87
CA ALA A 286 7.84 5.83 -8.16
C ALA A 286 6.99 7.09 -8.35
N ILE A 287 5.69 7.03 -8.04
CA ILE A 287 4.77 8.17 -8.16
C ILE A 287 5.15 9.27 -7.15
N ALA A 288 5.36 8.93 -5.88
CA ALA A 288 5.75 9.92 -4.86
C ALA A 288 7.09 10.60 -5.19
N THR A 289 8.03 9.86 -5.78
CA THR A 289 9.32 10.40 -6.28
C THR A 289 9.09 11.37 -7.43
N ASP A 290 8.27 11.02 -8.42
CA ASP A 290 7.92 11.89 -9.54
C ASP A 290 7.25 13.18 -9.06
N TYR A 291 6.34 13.07 -8.09
CA TYR A 291 5.67 14.23 -7.48
C TYR A 291 6.64 15.13 -6.75
N LYS A 292 7.57 14.54 -5.99
CA LYS A 292 8.62 15.29 -5.30
C LYS A 292 9.52 16.05 -6.28
N ASN A 293 9.98 15.37 -7.32
CA ASN A 293 10.85 15.94 -8.34
C ASN A 293 10.16 17.07 -9.13
N LYS A 294 8.86 16.98 -9.35
CA LYS A 294 8.03 18.01 -9.99
C LYS A 294 7.56 19.11 -9.04
N GLY A 295 7.94 19.07 -7.77
CA GLY A 295 7.53 20.07 -6.77
C GLY A 295 6.03 20.13 -6.51
N LYS A 296 5.30 19.01 -6.72
CA LYS A 296 3.86 18.93 -6.46
C LYS A 296 3.54 19.19 -4.99
N LYS A 297 2.47 19.94 -4.73
CA LYS A 297 2.02 20.28 -3.38
C LYS A 297 0.90 19.33 -2.94
N VAL A 298 1.25 18.16 -2.44
CA VAL A 298 0.28 17.23 -1.88
C VAL A 298 -0.01 17.64 -0.44
N VAL A 299 -1.28 17.89 -0.14
CA VAL A 299 -1.73 18.44 1.15
C VAL A 299 -2.18 17.37 2.13
N GLY A 300 -2.47 16.17 1.64
CA GLY A 300 -2.80 15.00 2.44
C GLY A 300 -2.91 13.76 1.56
N VAL A 301 -2.49 12.62 2.09
CA VAL A 301 -2.58 11.30 1.46
C VAL A 301 -3.28 10.35 2.42
N MET A 302 -4.40 9.76 2.00
CA MET A 302 -5.02 8.65 2.70
C MET A 302 -4.77 7.37 1.91
N GLN A 303 -4.15 6.38 2.53
CA GLN A 303 -4.04 5.03 2.02
C GLN A 303 -5.20 4.20 2.53
N LEU A 304 -5.85 3.45 1.65
CA LEU A 304 -6.83 2.44 1.97
C LEU A 304 -6.27 1.10 1.51
N ASP A 305 -6.02 0.24 2.47
CA ASP A 305 -5.39 -1.05 2.28
C ASP A 305 -5.93 -1.99 3.37
N MET A 306 -6.60 -3.05 2.95
CA MET A 306 -7.35 -3.95 3.82
C MET A 306 -8.44 -3.20 4.59
N THR A 307 -9.66 -3.18 4.04
CA THR A 307 -10.77 -2.37 4.59
C THR A 307 -12.01 -3.20 4.93
N ASN A 308 -12.04 -4.52 4.66
CA ASN A 308 -13.28 -5.29 4.75
C ASN A 308 -13.30 -6.43 5.77
N TYR A 309 -12.19 -6.82 6.36
CA TYR A 309 -12.16 -7.82 7.41
C TYR A 309 -12.25 -7.18 8.80
N LYS A 310 -13.36 -7.41 9.52
CA LYS A 310 -13.63 -6.71 10.80
C LYS A 310 -12.69 -7.12 11.94
N GLY A 311 -12.10 -8.30 11.89
CA GLY A 311 -11.41 -8.88 13.05
C GLY A 311 -12.35 -9.18 14.22
N THR A 312 -11.77 -9.49 15.36
CA THR A 312 -12.48 -9.83 16.60
C THR A 312 -12.48 -8.69 17.62
N SER A 313 -11.56 -7.73 17.46
CA SER A 313 -11.42 -6.58 18.35
C SER A 313 -12.61 -5.63 18.31
N ASN A 314 -12.78 -4.87 19.35
CA ASN A 314 -13.81 -3.84 19.43
C ASN A 314 -13.31 -2.51 18.83
N SER A 315 -12.70 -2.59 17.64
CA SER A 315 -12.31 -1.45 16.82
C SER A 315 -13.07 -1.48 15.51
N ASP A 316 -13.50 -0.34 15.00
CA ASP A 316 -14.13 -0.21 13.69
C ASP A 316 -13.16 0.35 12.65
N ILE A 317 -12.25 1.20 13.08
CA ILE A 317 -11.17 1.76 12.29
C ILE A 317 -9.94 1.88 13.19
N THR A 318 -8.82 1.36 12.74
CA THR A 318 -7.53 1.47 13.44
C THR A 318 -6.60 2.38 12.65
N VAL A 319 -6.11 3.44 13.25
CA VAL A 319 -5.15 4.34 12.58
C VAL A 319 -3.74 3.87 12.89
N MET A 320 -2.99 3.43 11.88
CA MET A 320 -1.59 3.04 12.05
C MET A 320 -0.71 4.28 12.23
N THR A 321 0.15 4.23 13.26
CA THR A 321 0.91 5.41 13.72
C THR A 321 2.36 5.45 13.26
N ASP A 322 2.85 4.39 12.65
CA ASP A 322 4.18 4.34 12.03
C ASP A 322 4.13 4.71 10.53
N TYR A 323 5.20 5.28 10.03
CA TYR A 323 5.31 5.86 8.69
C TYR A 323 4.17 6.83 8.32
N SER A 324 3.48 7.41 9.30
CA SER A 324 2.32 8.29 9.10
C SER A 324 2.49 9.65 9.78
N ASN A 325 1.70 10.63 9.35
CA ASN A 325 1.73 11.99 9.92
C ASN A 325 0.76 12.12 11.09
N ALA A 326 1.27 12.46 12.27
CA ALA A 326 0.47 12.52 13.50
C ALA A 326 -0.68 13.56 13.43
N ALA A 327 -0.48 14.70 12.74
CA ALA A 327 -1.52 15.70 12.60
C ALA A 327 -2.64 15.21 11.68
N GLN A 328 -2.29 14.52 10.58
CA GLN A 328 -3.27 13.92 9.69
C GLN A 328 -3.97 12.72 10.34
N ASN A 329 -3.25 11.89 11.13
CA ASN A 329 -3.87 10.83 11.92
C ASN A 329 -4.92 11.38 12.90
N LYS A 330 -4.61 12.51 13.54
CA LYS A 330 -5.60 13.20 14.38
C LYS A 330 -6.80 13.63 13.56
N PHE A 331 -6.58 14.22 12.38
CA PHE A 331 -7.66 14.65 11.50
C PHE A 331 -8.55 13.48 11.04
N ILE A 332 -7.96 12.32 10.69
CA ILE A 332 -8.72 11.09 10.39
C ILE A 332 -9.64 10.72 11.56
N LYS A 333 -9.11 10.73 12.79
CA LYS A 333 -9.93 10.42 13.99
C LYS A 333 -11.02 11.46 14.21
N ASP A 334 -10.73 12.73 14.01
CA ASP A 334 -11.69 13.81 14.12
C ASP A 334 -12.82 13.68 13.07
N LEU A 335 -12.48 13.29 11.81
CA LEU A 335 -13.46 13.01 10.76
C LEU A 335 -14.43 11.88 11.15
N VAL A 336 -13.88 10.77 11.67
CA VAL A 336 -14.72 9.66 12.13
C VAL A 336 -15.61 10.11 13.31
N ALA A 337 -15.05 10.82 14.29
CA ALA A 337 -15.82 11.30 15.44
C ALA A 337 -16.96 12.26 15.03
N HIS A 338 -16.75 13.04 13.97
CA HIS A 338 -17.73 14.01 13.48
C HIS A 338 -18.80 13.38 12.57
N TYR A 339 -18.38 12.63 11.56
CA TYR A 339 -19.30 12.11 10.52
C TYR A 339 -19.80 10.68 10.77
N GLN A 340 -19.09 9.89 11.59
CA GLN A 340 -19.38 8.49 11.90
C GLN A 340 -19.30 8.22 13.41
N PRO A 341 -20.01 9.00 14.26
CA PRO A 341 -19.77 9.06 15.72
C PRO A 341 -20.08 7.77 16.47
N THR A 342 -20.70 6.79 15.83
CA THR A 342 -20.97 5.47 16.42
C THR A 342 -19.79 4.50 16.28
N LEU A 343 -18.81 4.84 15.43
CA LEU A 343 -17.64 3.98 15.19
C LEU A 343 -16.60 4.17 16.28
N LYS A 344 -15.94 3.07 16.62
CA LYS A 344 -14.81 3.06 17.54
C LYS A 344 -13.51 3.12 16.78
N VAL A 345 -12.73 4.17 17.07
CA VAL A 345 -11.40 4.36 16.49
C VAL A 345 -10.33 4.01 17.51
N THR A 346 -9.36 3.22 17.08
CA THR A 346 -8.17 2.87 17.85
C THR A 346 -6.90 3.31 17.12
N GLU A 347 -5.76 3.19 17.76
CA GLU A 347 -4.44 3.36 17.16
C GLU A 347 -3.63 2.09 17.35
N ASP A 348 -2.82 1.74 16.35
CA ASP A 348 -1.91 0.62 16.41
C ASP A 348 -0.68 0.87 15.53
N ARG A 349 0.14 -0.15 15.33
CA ARG A 349 1.41 -0.10 14.60
C ARG A 349 1.68 -1.40 13.88
N CYS A 350 2.19 -1.28 12.66
CA CYS A 350 2.73 -2.42 11.92
C CYS A 350 4.15 -2.80 12.36
N GLY A 351 4.97 -1.83 12.80
CA GLY A 351 6.38 -2.02 13.08
C GLY A 351 7.29 -1.97 11.84
N TYR A 352 6.73 -1.72 10.66
CA TYR A 352 7.44 -1.60 9.38
C TYR A 352 6.64 -0.71 8.42
N ALA A 353 7.16 -0.48 7.20
CA ALA A 353 6.46 0.25 6.13
C ALA A 353 5.40 -0.67 5.49
N CYS A 354 4.25 -0.81 6.13
CA CYS A 354 3.27 -1.84 5.85
C CYS A 354 2.30 -1.51 4.70
N SER A 355 2.39 -0.34 4.09
CA SER A 355 1.65 0.00 2.87
C SER A 355 2.17 1.30 2.25
N ASP A 356 1.58 1.69 1.13
CA ASP A 356 1.98 2.79 0.25
C ASP A 356 2.03 4.19 0.90
N HIS A 357 1.32 4.42 2.04
CA HIS A 357 1.45 5.66 2.80
C HIS A 357 2.91 5.96 3.19
N ALA A 358 3.70 4.90 3.41
CA ALA A 358 5.10 5.02 3.77
C ALA A 358 5.94 5.63 2.64
N SER A 359 5.63 5.31 1.37
CA SER A 359 6.26 5.93 0.20
C SER A 359 6.08 7.45 0.16
N TRP A 360 4.89 7.93 0.47
CA TRP A 360 4.58 9.37 0.51
C TRP A 360 5.24 10.06 1.70
N THR A 361 5.19 9.45 2.88
CA THR A 361 5.87 9.94 4.08
C THR A 361 7.38 10.03 3.84
N ASN A 362 7.97 9.03 3.18
CA ASN A 362 9.39 9.04 2.81
C ASN A 362 9.76 10.23 1.92
N LYS A 363 8.85 10.72 1.08
CA LYS A 363 9.07 11.91 0.25
C LYS A 363 8.68 13.22 0.94
N GLY A 364 8.30 13.17 2.22
CA GLY A 364 7.98 14.32 3.07
C GLY A 364 6.58 14.86 2.89
N TYR A 365 5.65 14.05 2.37
CA TYR A 365 4.23 14.35 2.33
C TYR A 365 3.52 13.83 3.58
N ALA A 366 2.46 14.51 4.01
CA ALA A 366 1.62 14.00 5.08
C ALA A 366 0.78 12.83 4.55
N ALA A 367 0.91 11.66 5.18
CA ALA A 367 0.15 10.47 4.82
C ALA A 367 -0.37 9.76 6.07
N SER A 368 -1.50 9.05 5.93
CA SER A 368 -2.12 8.23 6.95
C SER A 368 -2.72 6.98 6.34
N ILE A 369 -2.85 5.92 7.15
CA ILE A 369 -3.52 4.68 6.81
C ILE A 369 -4.50 4.31 7.94
N PRO A 370 -5.82 4.47 7.73
CA PRO A 370 -6.82 3.78 8.51
C PRO A 370 -6.90 2.32 8.05
N ALA A 371 -6.78 1.39 8.98
CA ALA A 371 -6.82 -0.06 8.77
C ALA A 371 -8.09 -0.67 9.36
N GLU A 372 -8.49 -1.84 8.87
CA GLU A 372 -9.73 -2.55 9.20
C GLU A 372 -9.80 -3.07 10.64
N ALA A 373 -8.65 -3.38 11.24
CA ALA A 373 -8.54 -3.97 12.57
C ALA A 373 -7.23 -3.55 13.24
N LEU A 374 -6.99 -4.00 14.47
CA LEU A 374 -5.66 -4.00 15.07
C LEU A 374 -4.74 -4.89 14.24
N TYR A 375 -3.45 -4.58 14.23
CA TYR A 375 -2.48 -5.28 13.39
C TYR A 375 -2.51 -6.81 13.58
N ASP A 376 -2.48 -7.28 14.82
CA ASP A 376 -2.49 -8.72 15.13
C ASP A 376 -3.89 -9.37 14.97
N ASP A 377 -4.93 -8.59 14.65
CA ASP A 377 -6.33 -9.03 14.49
C ASP A 377 -6.83 -8.82 13.05
N SER A 378 -5.94 -8.40 12.15
CA SER A 378 -6.23 -8.22 10.71
C SER A 378 -6.46 -9.56 10.01
N ASN A 379 -6.90 -9.53 8.76
CA ASN A 379 -7.23 -10.72 7.99
C ASN A 379 -6.06 -11.72 7.92
N PRO A 380 -6.18 -12.91 8.54
CA PRO A 380 -5.10 -13.90 8.53
C PRO A 380 -5.00 -14.70 7.20
N TYR A 381 -5.86 -14.42 6.24
CA TYR A 381 -5.92 -15.13 4.94
C TYR A 381 -5.23 -14.36 3.82
N ILE A 382 -4.73 -13.15 4.07
CA ILE A 382 -3.98 -12.38 3.07
C ILE A 382 -2.82 -13.20 2.50
N HIS A 383 -2.40 -12.90 1.29
CA HIS A 383 -1.32 -13.58 0.55
C HIS A 383 -1.54 -15.10 0.42
N THR A 384 -2.80 -15.53 0.37
CA THR A 384 -3.18 -16.91 0.11
C THR A 384 -4.34 -16.99 -0.90
N GLY A 385 -4.55 -18.15 -1.50
CA GLY A 385 -5.74 -18.41 -2.32
C GLY A 385 -7.06 -18.35 -1.55
N SER A 386 -7.02 -18.15 -0.23
CA SER A 386 -8.19 -18.07 0.65
C SER A 386 -8.61 -16.64 0.96
N ASP A 387 -7.89 -15.63 0.51
CA ASP A 387 -8.32 -14.23 0.64
C ASP A 387 -9.46 -13.94 -0.33
N THR A 388 -10.66 -14.28 0.09
CA THR A 388 -11.91 -14.17 -0.66
C THR A 388 -12.94 -13.40 0.14
N ILE A 389 -13.91 -12.78 -0.52
CA ILE A 389 -14.97 -12.00 0.15
C ILE A 389 -15.79 -12.83 1.16
N SER A 390 -15.73 -14.17 1.07
CA SER A 390 -16.38 -15.05 2.05
C SER A 390 -15.80 -14.88 3.47
N LYS A 391 -14.57 -14.41 3.61
CA LYS A 391 -13.94 -14.12 4.91
C LYS A 391 -14.58 -12.91 5.60
N SER A 392 -15.26 -12.07 4.84
CA SER A 392 -16.06 -10.93 5.30
C SER A 392 -17.56 -11.20 5.16
N ASN A 393 -17.98 -12.46 5.35
CA ASN A 393 -19.39 -12.91 5.29
C ASN A 393 -20.10 -12.55 3.97
N ASN A 394 -19.38 -12.52 2.85
CA ASN A 394 -19.86 -12.17 1.52
C ASN A 394 -20.52 -10.78 1.43
N ASN A 395 -20.09 -9.83 2.25
CA ASN A 395 -20.56 -8.46 2.22
C ASN A 395 -19.40 -7.46 2.35
N ALA A 396 -19.67 -6.18 2.10
CA ALA A 396 -18.72 -5.09 2.21
C ALA A 396 -19.15 -4.05 3.28
N ASN A 397 -19.86 -4.49 4.31
CA ASN A 397 -20.36 -3.61 5.36
C ASN A 397 -19.22 -2.95 6.16
N HIS A 398 -18.06 -3.61 6.27
CA HIS A 398 -16.92 -3.02 6.95
C HIS A 398 -16.25 -1.97 6.05
N ALA A 399 -16.00 -2.29 4.79
CA ALA A 399 -15.43 -1.39 3.78
C ALA A 399 -16.28 -0.14 3.54
N LEU A 400 -17.61 -0.22 3.73
CA LEU A 400 -18.50 0.94 3.66
C LEU A 400 -18.05 2.09 4.58
N LYS A 401 -17.54 1.79 5.77
CA LYS A 401 -17.05 2.78 6.73
C LYS A 401 -15.85 3.54 6.18
N PHE A 402 -14.97 2.82 5.49
CA PHE A 402 -13.77 3.37 4.86
C PHE A 402 -14.10 4.18 3.61
N ALA A 403 -15.07 3.75 2.81
CA ALA A 403 -15.56 4.54 1.68
C ALA A 403 -16.20 5.88 2.14
N GLN A 404 -16.96 5.86 3.23
CA GLN A 404 -17.49 7.07 3.85
C GLN A 404 -16.38 7.96 4.41
N LEU A 405 -15.36 7.39 5.06
CA LEU A 405 -14.21 8.13 5.57
C LEU A 405 -13.37 8.74 4.41
N ALA A 406 -13.15 8.00 3.34
CA ALA A 406 -12.47 8.51 2.14
C ALA A 406 -13.23 9.67 1.50
N LEU A 407 -14.56 9.58 1.45
CA LEU A 407 -15.43 10.65 0.95
C LEU A 407 -15.29 11.92 1.80
N THR A 408 -15.39 11.79 3.13
CA THR A 408 -15.27 12.94 4.05
C THR A 408 -13.87 13.57 3.95
N PHE A 409 -12.82 12.78 3.92
CA PHE A 409 -11.44 13.25 3.74
C PHE A 409 -11.26 14.01 2.42
N ALA A 410 -11.82 13.45 1.33
CA ALA A 410 -11.74 14.06 0.01
C ALA A 410 -12.46 15.42 -0.03
N VAL A 411 -13.66 15.50 0.55
CA VAL A 411 -14.47 16.73 0.52
C VAL A 411 -13.90 17.79 1.45
N GLU A 412 -13.56 17.44 2.69
CA GLU A 412 -13.00 18.39 3.66
C GLU A 412 -11.70 19.00 3.18
N LEU A 413 -10.77 18.21 2.67
CA LEU A 413 -9.53 18.74 2.13
C LEU A 413 -9.69 19.35 0.73
N GLY A 414 -10.61 18.83 -0.07
CA GLY A 414 -10.87 19.30 -1.43
C GLY A 414 -11.64 20.61 -1.48
N SER A 415 -12.57 20.84 -0.55
CA SER A 415 -13.42 22.06 -0.48
C SER A 415 -12.70 23.23 0.18
N ASP A 416 -11.78 22.99 1.09
CA ASP A 416 -11.04 24.05 1.77
C ASP A 416 -10.14 24.81 0.79
N GLY A 417 -10.51 26.07 0.54
CA GLY A 417 -9.83 26.96 -0.40
C GLY A 417 -8.82 27.93 0.25
N LYS A 418 -8.63 27.84 1.57
CA LYS A 418 -7.76 28.76 2.33
C LYS A 418 -6.31 28.28 2.39
#